data_6b37e26dc4a612f67380c1c091e8d5ec
#
_entry.id   6b37e26dc4a612f67380c1c091e8d5ec
#
_cell.length_a   1.000
_cell.length_b   1.000
_cell.length_c   1.000
_cell.angle_alpha   90.00
_cell.angle_beta   90.00
_cell.angle_gamma   90.00
#
_symmetry.space_group_name_H-M   'P 1'
#
loop_
_entity.id
_entity.type
_entity.pdbx_description
1 polymer ?
#
loop_
_entity_poly.entity_id
_entity_poly.type
_entity_poly.pdbx_seq_one_letter_code
_entity_poly.pdbx_strand_id
1 'polypeptide(L)'
;MIVKEFVIHRADINNHCPNCFSARGMVFSFIQNQKENSWVIITAAEIQEQLFCQHCSQEIYPGSWDEAIERVYAYQRKCFQPMPSEVRLKKKGKIAVGVALMFLLSGVGLWISLQNGWL
;
A
#
# COMPACT_ATOMS: atom_id res chain seq x y z
N MET A 1 -1.48 -14.30 -5.66
CA MET A 1 -1.29 -13.01 -4.96
C MET A 1 -1.58 -11.88 -5.94
N ILE A 2 -2.48 -10.99 -5.57
CA ILE A 2 -2.88 -9.84 -6.39
C ILE A 2 -2.25 -8.59 -5.80
N VAL A 3 -1.59 -7.79 -6.64
CA VAL A 3 -1.06 -6.49 -6.25
C VAL A 3 -2.02 -5.42 -6.76
N LYS A 4 -2.55 -4.61 -5.85
CA LYS A 4 -3.41 -3.47 -6.18
C LYS A 4 -2.67 -2.18 -5.90
N GLU A 5 -2.81 -1.23 -6.80
CA GLU A 5 -2.27 0.11 -6.64
C GLU A 5 -3.40 1.08 -6.33
N PHE A 6 -3.25 1.82 -5.23
CA PHE A 6 -4.23 2.82 -4.83
C PHE A 6 -3.62 4.20 -4.95
N VAL A 7 -4.26 5.07 -5.71
CA VAL A 7 -3.90 6.48 -5.75
C VAL A 7 -4.51 7.13 -4.49
N ILE A 8 -3.66 7.43 -3.52
CA ILE A 8 -4.10 8.00 -2.24
C ILE A 8 -4.18 9.51 -2.25
N HIS A 9 -3.42 10.15 -3.15
CA HIS A 9 -3.44 11.60 -3.31
C HIS A 9 -3.05 11.96 -4.74
N ARG A 10 -3.72 12.97 -5.26
CA ARG A 10 -3.47 13.48 -6.60
C ARG A 10 -3.51 14.99 -6.56
N ALA A 11 -2.50 15.63 -7.16
CA ALA A 11 -2.39 17.08 -7.16
C ALA A 11 -2.00 17.60 -8.53
N ASP A 12 -2.77 18.57 -9.02
CA ASP A 12 -2.41 19.30 -10.22
C ASP A 12 -1.41 20.39 -9.83
N ILE A 13 -0.32 20.51 -10.59
CA ILE A 13 0.70 21.52 -10.34
C ILE A 13 0.86 22.41 -11.57
N ASN A 14 1.23 23.69 -11.32
CA ASN A 14 1.39 24.70 -12.36
C ASN A 14 2.85 24.96 -12.71
N ASN A 15 3.72 24.00 -12.48
CA ASN A 15 5.13 24.11 -12.83
C ASN A 15 5.35 23.80 -14.31
N HIS A 16 6.42 24.34 -14.87
CA HIS A 16 6.78 24.06 -16.26
C HIS A 16 7.27 22.62 -16.42
N CYS A 17 6.73 21.93 -17.42
CA CYS A 17 7.20 20.59 -17.77
C CYS A 17 8.62 20.66 -18.34
N PRO A 18 9.57 19.85 -17.87
CA PRO A 18 10.93 19.83 -18.43
C PRO A 18 11.02 19.40 -19.90
N ASN A 19 10.01 18.68 -20.40
CA ASN A 19 9.98 18.17 -21.78
C ASN A 19 9.31 19.13 -22.74
N CYS A 20 8.12 19.61 -22.43
CA CYS A 20 7.31 20.44 -23.34
C CYS A 20 7.20 21.90 -22.90
N PHE A 21 7.73 22.25 -21.74
CA PHE A 21 7.68 23.58 -21.14
C PHE A 21 6.29 24.18 -20.94
N SER A 22 5.26 23.33 -20.98
CA SER A 22 3.90 23.74 -20.65
C SER A 22 3.78 24.06 -19.16
N ALA A 23 3.15 25.20 -18.83
CA ALA A 23 2.91 25.61 -17.46
C ALA A 23 1.71 24.90 -16.84
N ARG A 24 0.98 24.11 -17.60
CA ARG A 24 -0.21 23.39 -17.17
C ARG A 24 -0.17 21.94 -17.65
N GLY A 25 -0.82 21.06 -16.90
CA GLY A 25 -0.98 19.66 -17.28
C GLY A 25 -0.11 18.69 -16.52
N MET A 26 0.77 19.15 -15.64
CA MET A 26 1.52 18.24 -14.77
C MET A 26 0.68 17.84 -13.56
N VAL A 27 0.70 16.54 -13.25
CA VAL A 27 -0.06 15.96 -12.14
C VAL A 27 0.84 15.06 -11.32
N PHE A 28 0.93 15.34 -10.03
CA PHE A 28 1.50 14.39 -9.07
C PHE A 28 0.47 13.38 -8.64
N SER A 29 0.84 12.12 -8.70
CA SER A 29 0.06 11.01 -8.16
C SER A 29 0.88 10.27 -7.12
N PHE A 30 0.30 10.07 -5.95
CA PHE A 30 0.94 9.32 -4.87
C PHE A 30 0.22 7.98 -4.75
N ILE A 31 0.96 6.91 -4.93
CA ILE A 31 0.43 5.56 -5.07
C ILE A 31 0.94 4.70 -3.94
N GLN A 32 0.05 4.00 -3.28
CA GLN A 32 0.39 3.01 -2.26
C GLN A 32 -0.04 1.63 -2.73
N ASN A 33 0.89 0.69 -2.69
CA ASN A 33 0.65 -0.68 -3.13
C ASN A 33 0.05 -1.51 -2.01
N GLN A 34 -0.86 -2.38 -2.37
CA GLN A 34 -1.47 -3.33 -1.46
C GLN A 34 -1.42 -4.71 -2.09
N LYS A 35 -0.84 -5.68 -1.38
CA LYS A 35 -0.81 -7.08 -1.81
C LYS A 35 -1.95 -7.83 -1.15
N GLU A 36 -2.67 -8.59 -1.92
CA GLU A 36 -3.82 -9.35 -1.46
C GLU A 36 -3.71 -10.80 -1.92
N ASN A 37 -3.92 -11.73 -1.01
CA ASN A 37 -4.10 -13.15 -1.32
C ASN A 37 -5.42 -13.65 -0.72
N SER A 38 -5.67 -14.97 -0.78
CA SER A 38 -6.91 -15.55 -0.27
C SER A 38 -7.09 -15.42 1.24
N TRP A 39 -6.01 -15.15 1.98
CA TRP A 39 -5.99 -15.19 3.45
C TRP A 39 -5.73 -13.84 4.09
N VAL A 40 -4.88 -13.00 3.47
CA VAL A 40 -4.40 -11.75 4.08
C VAL A 40 -4.36 -10.63 3.06
N ILE A 41 -4.42 -9.39 3.59
CA ILE A 41 -4.19 -8.16 2.84
C ILE A 41 -3.02 -7.45 3.51
N ILE A 42 -1.96 -7.18 2.73
CA ILE A 42 -0.76 -6.50 3.22
C ILE A 42 -0.66 -5.14 2.54
N THR A 43 -0.69 -4.07 3.33
CA THR A 43 -0.53 -2.70 2.83
C THR A 43 0.94 -2.30 2.96
N ALA A 44 1.56 -1.88 1.85
CA ALA A 44 2.95 -1.44 1.86
C ALA A 44 3.12 -0.11 2.59
N ALA A 45 4.22 0.04 3.31
CA ALA A 45 4.55 1.29 3.99
C ALA A 45 5.07 2.35 3.01
N GLU A 46 5.68 1.92 1.91
CA GLU A 46 6.26 2.80 0.92
C GLU A 46 5.20 3.40 0.01
N ILE A 47 5.38 4.69 -0.30
CA ILE A 47 4.54 5.41 -1.23
C ILE A 47 5.37 5.73 -2.46
N GLN A 48 4.84 5.36 -3.62
CA GLN A 48 5.44 5.71 -4.90
C GLN A 48 4.84 7.01 -5.40
N GLU A 49 5.69 7.91 -5.81
CA GLU A 49 5.28 9.16 -6.45
C GLU A 49 5.47 9.06 -7.96
N GLN A 50 4.53 9.66 -8.68
CA GLN A 50 4.56 9.73 -10.13
C GLN A 50 4.19 11.12 -10.58
N LEU A 51 5.04 11.74 -11.39
CA LEU A 51 4.75 13.00 -12.04
C LEU A 51 4.49 12.75 -13.52
N PHE A 52 3.33 13.14 -13.98
CA PHE A 52 2.90 12.93 -15.36
C PHE A 52 2.47 14.25 -15.98
N CYS A 53 2.91 14.51 -17.21
CA CYS A 53 2.45 15.67 -17.97
C CYS A 53 1.36 15.24 -18.96
N GLN A 54 0.16 15.79 -18.78
CA GLN A 54 -0.96 15.48 -19.67
C GLN A 54 -0.80 16.16 -21.04
N HIS A 55 -0.04 17.25 -21.10
CA HIS A 55 0.19 17.97 -22.34
C HIS A 55 1.08 17.21 -23.32
N CYS A 56 2.22 16.70 -22.86
CA CYS A 56 3.11 15.88 -23.69
C CYS A 56 2.92 14.37 -23.51
N SER A 57 2.03 13.96 -22.62
CA SER A 57 1.68 12.56 -22.33
C SER A 57 2.89 11.71 -21.91
N GLN A 58 3.83 12.30 -21.18
CA GLN A 58 5.03 11.63 -20.71
C GLN A 58 5.15 11.69 -19.20
N GLU A 59 5.69 10.63 -18.63
CA GLU A 59 6.04 10.59 -17.22
C GLU A 59 7.36 11.34 -17.01
N ILE A 60 7.41 12.15 -15.96
CA ILE A 60 8.60 12.92 -15.58
C ILE A 60 9.25 12.21 -14.40
N TYR A 61 10.43 11.63 -14.63
CA TYR A 61 11.16 10.91 -13.58
C TYR A 61 11.82 11.88 -12.59
N PRO A 62 12.01 11.46 -11.32
CA PRO A 62 12.59 12.32 -10.29
C PRO A 62 13.94 12.93 -10.65
N GLY A 63 14.76 12.23 -11.43
CA GLY A 63 16.05 12.74 -11.90
C GLY A 63 15.95 13.92 -12.84
N SER A 64 14.77 14.16 -13.45
CA SER A 64 14.49 15.30 -14.34
C SER A 64 13.80 16.46 -13.64
N TRP A 65 13.51 16.34 -12.36
CA TRP A 65 12.83 17.38 -11.60
C TRP A 65 13.76 18.57 -11.34
N ASP A 66 13.23 19.77 -11.52
CA ASP A 66 13.93 20.96 -11.10
C ASP A 66 13.66 21.27 -9.62
N GLU A 67 14.32 22.31 -9.10
CA GLU A 67 14.17 22.69 -7.70
C GLU A 67 12.74 23.11 -7.36
N ALA A 68 12.03 23.75 -8.27
CA ALA A 68 10.64 24.16 -8.05
C ALA A 68 9.71 22.95 -7.95
N ILE A 69 9.91 21.93 -8.77
CA ILE A 69 9.13 20.68 -8.71
C ILE A 69 9.40 19.95 -7.39
N GLU A 70 10.64 19.89 -6.95
CA GLU A 70 11.00 19.26 -5.67
C GLU A 70 10.35 19.95 -4.47
N ARG A 71 10.24 21.26 -4.50
CA ARG A 71 9.53 22.03 -3.46
C ARG A 71 8.04 21.71 -3.43
N VAL A 72 7.41 21.63 -4.58
CA VAL A 72 6.00 21.24 -4.69
C VAL A 72 5.79 19.83 -4.21
N TYR A 73 6.68 18.91 -4.56
CA TYR A 73 6.64 17.53 -4.07
C TYR A 73 6.70 17.48 -2.55
N ALA A 74 7.64 18.19 -1.94
CA ALA A 74 7.79 18.21 -0.48
C ALA A 74 6.54 18.77 0.21
N TYR A 75 5.91 19.79 -0.37
CA TYR A 75 4.66 20.35 0.12
C TYR A 75 3.52 19.35 0.04
N GLN A 76 3.32 18.74 -1.13
CA GLN A 76 2.23 17.81 -1.36
C GLN A 76 2.37 16.55 -0.48
N ARG A 77 3.59 16.14 -0.19
CA ARG A 77 3.87 15.01 0.69
C ARG A 77 3.36 15.25 2.12
N LYS A 78 3.25 16.52 2.53
CA LYS A 78 2.71 16.90 3.84
C LYS A 78 1.20 17.08 3.85
N CYS A 79 0.57 17.17 2.68
CA CYS A 79 -0.86 17.43 2.55
C CYS A 79 -1.75 16.22 2.81
N PHE A 80 -1.19 15.03 2.82
CA PHE A 80 -1.97 13.80 3.01
C PHE A 80 -1.26 12.85 3.97
N GLN A 81 -2.03 11.95 4.56
CA GLN A 81 -1.51 10.88 5.38
C GLN A 81 -1.63 9.55 4.62
N PRO A 82 -0.54 8.78 4.51
CA PRO A 82 -0.61 7.47 3.88
C PRO A 82 -1.45 6.52 4.72
N MET A 83 -2.00 5.50 4.07
CA MET A 83 -2.66 4.41 4.80
C MET A 83 -1.63 3.72 5.70
N PRO A 84 -2.01 3.36 6.94
CA PRO A 84 -1.09 2.68 7.83
C PRO A 84 -0.62 1.35 7.23
N SER A 85 0.67 1.08 7.35
CA SER A 85 1.24 -0.20 6.97
C SER A 85 0.73 -1.25 7.94
N GLU A 86 -0.10 -2.17 7.45
CA GLU A 86 -0.70 -3.19 8.28
C GLU A 86 -0.95 -4.47 7.51
N VAL A 87 -1.07 -5.56 8.25
CA VAL A 87 -1.48 -6.86 7.73
C VAL A 87 -2.87 -7.15 8.28
N ARG A 88 -3.85 -7.28 7.39
CA ARG A 88 -5.21 -7.63 7.75
C ARG A 88 -5.51 -9.05 7.35
N LEU A 89 -6.09 -9.81 8.25
CA LEU A 89 -6.59 -11.15 7.95
C LEU A 89 -7.98 -11.02 7.32
N LYS A 90 -8.16 -11.67 6.18
CA LYS A 90 -9.48 -11.82 5.59
C LYS A 90 -10.31 -12.78 6.43
N LYS A 91 -11.63 -12.79 6.19
CA LYS A 91 -12.55 -13.68 6.88
C LYS A 91 -12.10 -15.15 6.81
N LYS A 92 -11.65 -15.62 5.66
CA LYS A 92 -11.10 -16.98 5.49
C LYS A 92 -9.87 -17.21 6.37
N GLY A 93 -8.96 -16.25 6.44
CA GLY A 93 -7.77 -16.33 7.30
C GLY A 93 -8.12 -16.40 8.76
N LYS A 94 -9.09 -15.60 9.23
CA LYS A 94 -9.58 -15.64 10.61
C LYS A 94 -10.21 -16.97 10.96
N ILE A 95 -11.00 -17.54 10.06
CA ILE A 95 -11.62 -18.84 10.24
C ILE A 95 -10.53 -19.93 10.34
N ALA A 96 -9.54 -19.90 9.45
CA ALA A 96 -8.45 -20.87 9.46
C ALA A 96 -7.66 -20.84 10.77
N VAL A 97 -7.34 -19.65 11.28
CA VAL A 97 -6.65 -19.50 12.57
C VAL A 97 -7.51 -20.04 13.71
N GLY A 98 -8.80 -19.71 13.72
CA GLY A 98 -9.74 -20.19 14.74
C GLY A 98 -9.83 -21.73 14.76
N VAL A 99 -9.95 -22.35 13.59
CA VAL A 99 -10.00 -23.81 13.45
C VAL A 99 -8.69 -24.44 13.93
N ALA A 100 -7.54 -23.89 13.56
CA ALA A 100 -6.24 -24.38 14.00
C ALA A 100 -6.09 -24.32 15.53
N LEU A 101 -6.53 -23.24 16.15
CA LEU A 101 -6.52 -23.08 17.61
C LEU A 101 -7.42 -24.12 18.29
N MET A 102 -8.60 -24.38 17.73
CA MET A 102 -9.50 -25.40 18.27
C MET A 102 -8.87 -26.79 18.21
N PHE A 103 -8.21 -27.15 17.12
CA PHE A 103 -7.50 -28.44 17.01
C PHE A 103 -6.37 -28.55 18.02
N LEU A 104 -5.58 -27.49 18.21
CA LEU A 104 -4.50 -27.48 19.20
C LEU A 104 -5.01 -27.66 20.62
N LEU A 105 -6.07 -26.96 21.00
CA LEU A 105 -6.67 -27.07 22.32
C LEU A 105 -7.26 -28.50 22.56
N SER A 106 -7.93 -29.06 21.56
CA SER A 106 -8.47 -30.42 21.62
C SER A 106 -7.36 -31.46 21.78
N GLY A 107 -6.27 -31.30 21.00
CA GLY A 107 -5.12 -32.20 21.08
C GLY A 107 -4.44 -32.16 22.44
N VAL A 108 -4.22 -30.97 22.99
CA VAL A 108 -3.64 -30.82 24.33
C VAL A 108 -4.55 -31.40 25.40
N GLY A 109 -5.85 -31.14 25.32
CA GLY A 109 -6.81 -31.72 26.28
C GLY A 109 -6.83 -33.24 26.25
N LEU A 110 -6.82 -33.81 25.06
CA LEU A 110 -6.76 -35.27 24.91
C LEU A 110 -5.45 -35.84 25.46
N TRP A 111 -4.34 -35.22 25.19
CA TRP A 111 -3.04 -35.64 25.68
C TRP A 111 -2.97 -35.63 27.22
N ILE A 112 -3.48 -34.59 27.85
CA ILE A 112 -3.56 -34.48 29.31
C ILE A 112 -4.46 -35.54 29.88
N SER A 113 -5.60 -35.80 29.25
CA SER A 113 -6.52 -36.86 29.69
C SER A 113 -5.89 -38.26 29.64
N LEU A 114 -5.12 -38.54 28.59
CA LEU A 114 -4.40 -39.78 28.46
C LEU A 114 -3.31 -39.97 29.55
N GLN A 115 -2.58 -38.85 29.83
CA GLN A 115 -1.55 -38.90 30.89
C GLN A 115 -2.13 -39.10 32.28
N ASN A 116 -3.27 -38.52 32.53
CA ASN A 116 -3.93 -38.64 33.83
C ASN A 116 -4.75 -39.94 33.99
N GLY A 117 -4.77 -40.79 32.97
CA GLY A 117 -5.47 -42.06 33.02
C GLY A 117 -6.99 -41.99 33.05
N TRP A 118 -7.57 -40.91 32.52
CA TRP A 118 -9.01 -40.67 32.50
C TRP A 118 -9.74 -41.48 31.41
N LEU A 119 -9.01 -42.07 30.51
CA LEU A 119 -9.55 -42.93 29.43
C LEU A 119 -9.10 -44.36 29.55
#